data_d1024d8fd37100c977e59d6d1981faf2
#
_entry.id   d1024d8fd37100c977e59d6d1981faf2
#
_cell.length_a   1.000
_cell.length_b   1.000
_cell.length_c   1.000
_cell.angle_alpha   90.00
_cell.angle_beta   90.00
_cell.angle_gamma   90.00
#
_symmetry.space_group_name_H-M   'P 1'
#
loop_
_entity.id
_entity.type
_entity.pdbx_description
1 polymer ?
#
loop_
_entity_poly.entity_id
_entity_poly.type
_entity_poly.pdbx_seq_one_letter_code
_entity_poly.pdbx_strand_id
1 'polypeptide(L)' 'MSTDAMETTTVRINRLKIVLAEQNRKGKWLAEQLGKNEATISRWCSNTAQPSLEMLVKIASILKVDPRQLLTGNNE' A
#
# COMPACT_ATOMS: atom_id res chain seq x y z
N MET A 1 -11.65 9.93 22.07
CA MET A 1 -11.74 9.74 21.67
C MET A 1 -11.61 9.38 21.19
N SER A 2 -11.60 9.03 21.00
CA SER A 2 -11.70 8.69 20.44
C SER A 2 -11.53 8.15 19.98
N THR A 3 -11.65 7.77 19.94
CA THR A 3 -11.68 7.33 19.43
C THR A 3 -11.85 6.97 18.86
N ASP A 4 -12.23 6.98 18.79
CA ASP A 4 -12.54 6.68 18.15
C ASP A 4 -12.56 6.43 17.44
N ALA A 5 -12.90 6.66 17.46
CA ALA A 5 -13.01 6.36 16.59
C ALA A 5 -12.15 5.97 15.93
N MET A 6 -11.65 6.06 16.01
CA MET A 6 -11.05 5.68 15.36
C MET A 6 -10.81 4.74 15.22
N GLU A 7 -10.98 4.64 15.89
CA GLU A 7 -11.14 3.51 15.90
C GLU A 7 -11.68 2.80 14.86
N THR A 8 -12.50 2.86 14.59
CA THR A 8 -13.14 2.37 13.42
C THR A 8 -12.44 2.85 12.17
N THR A 9 -11.57 3.76 12.32
CA THR A 9 -10.81 4.32 11.23
C THR A 9 -9.78 3.30 10.73
N THR A 10 -9.67 3.17 9.44
CA THR A 10 -8.66 2.31 8.85
C THR A 10 -7.27 2.79 9.23
N VAL A 11 -6.50 1.89 9.83
CA VAL A 11 -5.12 2.20 10.17
C VAL A 11 -4.29 2.16 8.89
N ARG A 12 -3.56 3.23 8.64
CA ARG A 12 -2.72 3.29 7.45
C ARG A 12 -1.37 2.70 7.76
N ILE A 13 -1.20 1.46 7.36
CA ILE A 13 0.02 0.72 7.59
C ILE A 13 0.97 0.88 6.41
N ASN A 14 0.42 0.96 5.20
CA ASN A 14 1.26 1.09 4.02
C ASN A 14 1.01 2.43 3.33
N ARG A 15 2.02 2.83 2.54
CA ARG A 15 1.98 4.06 1.76
C ARG A 15 1.95 3.76 0.26
N LEU A 16 1.41 2.63 -0.11
CA LEU A 16 1.46 2.19 -1.51
C LEU A 16 0.81 3.21 -2.44
N LYS A 17 -0.35 3.72 -2.04
CA LYS A 17 -1.05 4.70 -2.87
C LYS A 17 -0.19 5.93 -3.11
N ILE A 18 0.50 6.37 -2.07
CA ILE A 18 1.34 7.56 -2.16
C ILE A 18 2.51 7.32 -3.11
N VAL A 19 3.17 6.17 -2.96
CA VAL A 19 4.34 5.87 -3.79
C VAL A 19 3.93 5.70 -5.25
N LEU A 20 2.80 5.05 -5.51
CA LEU A 20 2.30 4.93 -6.87
C LEU A 20 2.02 6.31 -7.47
N ALA A 21 1.39 7.19 -6.70
CA ALA A 21 1.10 8.53 -7.17
C ALA A 21 2.37 9.31 -7.46
N GLU A 22 3.37 9.17 -6.60
CA GLU A 22 4.65 9.86 -6.80
C GLU A 22 5.33 9.43 -8.09
N GLN A 23 5.11 8.18 -8.49
CA GLN A 23 5.73 7.65 -9.71
C GLN A 23 4.79 7.72 -10.91
N ASN A 24 3.62 8.31 -10.75
CA ASN A 24 2.60 8.38 -11.80
C ASN A 24 2.22 7.00 -12.31
N ARG A 25 2.13 6.03 -11.40
CA ARG A 25 1.70 4.68 -11.73
C ARG A 25 0.32 4.44 -11.15
N LYS A 26 -0.48 3.68 -11.87
CA LYS A 26 -1.83 3.34 -11.42
C LYS A 26 -1.86 1.95 -10.84
N GLY A 27 -2.84 1.71 -9.97
CA GLY A 27 -2.99 0.38 -9.37
C GLY A 27 -3.16 -0.71 -10.41
N LYS A 28 -3.84 -0.39 -11.51
CA LYS A 28 -4.00 -1.36 -12.59
C LYS A 28 -2.66 -1.80 -13.16
N TRP A 29 -1.76 -0.86 -13.34
CA TRP A 29 -0.43 -1.19 -13.82
C TRP A 29 0.29 -2.14 -12.86
N LEU A 30 0.20 -1.83 -11.56
CA LEU A 30 0.84 -2.69 -10.57
C LEU A 30 0.20 -4.08 -10.54
N ALA A 31 -1.11 -4.14 -10.66
CA ALA A 31 -1.81 -5.42 -10.70
C ALA A 31 -1.28 -6.28 -11.85
N GLU A 32 -1.07 -5.66 -13.01
CA GLU A 32 -0.53 -6.38 -14.16
C GLU A 32 0.88 -6.89 -13.89
N GLN A 33 1.70 -6.06 -13.24
CA GLN A 33 3.07 -6.47 -12.94
C GLN A 33 3.11 -7.64 -11.96
N LEU A 34 2.15 -7.72 -11.08
CA LEU A 34 2.11 -8.74 -10.03
C LEU A 34 1.28 -9.97 -10.41
N GLY A 35 0.55 -9.90 -11.51
CA GLY A 35 -0.38 -10.97 -11.85
C GLY A 35 -1.54 -11.07 -10.87
N LYS A 36 -1.94 -9.94 -10.28
CA LYS A 36 -3.04 -9.87 -9.33
C LYS A 36 -4.17 -9.07 -9.95
N ASN A 37 -5.38 -9.19 -9.38
CA ASN A 37 -6.46 -8.38 -9.90
C ASN A 37 -6.43 -7.00 -9.27
N GLU A 38 -7.05 -6.07 -9.97
CA GLU A 38 -7.01 -4.66 -9.58
C GLU A 38 -7.71 -4.42 -8.25
N ALA A 39 -8.73 -5.20 -7.93
CA ALA A 39 -9.44 -5.03 -6.68
C ALA A 39 -8.53 -5.31 -5.48
N THR A 40 -7.63 -6.29 -5.61
CA THR A 40 -6.67 -6.60 -4.56
C THR A 40 -5.76 -5.40 -4.32
N ILE A 41 -5.24 -4.81 -5.40
CA ILE A 41 -4.36 -3.65 -5.27
C ILE A 41 -5.12 -2.48 -4.66
N SER A 42 -6.36 -2.30 -5.06
CA SER A 42 -7.19 -1.22 -4.51
C SER A 42 -7.36 -1.35 -3.00
N ARG A 43 -7.57 -2.58 -2.52
CA ARG A 43 -7.70 -2.80 -1.08
C ARG A 43 -6.40 -2.52 -0.34
N TRP A 44 -5.26 -2.84 -0.95
CA TRP A 44 -3.98 -2.51 -0.35
C TRP A 44 -3.78 -0.99 -0.30
N CYS A 45 -4.13 -0.31 -1.39
CA CYS A 45 -3.98 1.14 -1.45
C CYS A 45 -4.85 1.86 -0.43
N SER A 46 -6.03 1.34 -0.16
CA SER A 46 -6.93 1.93 0.83
C SER A 46 -6.65 1.47 2.26
N ASN A 47 -5.70 0.56 2.42
CA ASN A 47 -5.35 -0.02 3.71
C ASN A 47 -6.47 -0.83 4.36
N THR A 48 -7.42 -1.30 3.54
CA THR A 48 -8.44 -2.23 4.04
C THR A 48 -7.91 -3.65 4.11
N ALA A 49 -6.82 -3.92 3.38
CA ALA A 49 -6.10 -5.18 3.46
C ALA A 49 -4.64 -4.87 3.23
N GLN A 50 -3.78 -5.77 3.66
CA GLN A 50 -2.35 -5.56 3.53
C GLN A 50 -1.72 -6.67 2.71
N PRO A 51 -0.70 -6.36 1.91
CA PRO A 51 0.07 -7.41 1.25
C PRO A 51 0.92 -8.15 2.29
N SER A 52 1.28 -9.39 1.97
CA SER A 52 2.23 -10.09 2.82
C SER A 52 3.59 -9.39 2.76
N LEU A 53 4.46 -9.72 3.71
CA LEU A 53 5.80 -9.14 3.69
C LEU A 53 6.53 -9.49 2.41
N GLU A 54 6.39 -10.74 1.96
CA GLU A 54 7.03 -11.14 0.71
C GLU A 54 6.50 -10.35 -0.47
N MET A 55 5.19 -10.12 -0.49
CA MET A 55 4.58 -9.35 -1.56
C MET A 55 5.04 -7.90 -1.47
N LEU A 56 5.18 -7.37 -0.27
CA LEU A 56 5.62 -5.99 -0.09
C LEU A 56 7.03 -5.80 -0.65
N VAL A 57 7.93 -6.76 -0.39
CA VAL A 57 9.27 -6.70 -0.95
C VAL A 57 9.24 -6.76 -2.47
N LYS A 58 8.36 -7.59 -3.01
CA LYS A 58 8.22 -7.71 -4.46
C LYS A 58 7.71 -6.41 -5.08
N ILE A 59 6.74 -5.78 -4.43
CA ILE A 59 6.20 -4.50 -4.88
C ILE A 59 7.31 -3.45 -4.87
N ALA A 60 8.09 -3.41 -3.79
CA ALA A 60 9.18 -2.46 -3.67
C ALA A 60 10.19 -2.64 -4.81
N SER A 61 10.49 -3.88 -5.15
CA SER A 61 11.40 -4.17 -6.23
C SER A 61 10.86 -3.65 -7.56
N ILE A 62 9.58 -3.86 -7.80
CA ILE A 62 8.94 -3.39 -9.05
C ILE A 62 8.95 -1.88 -9.12
N LEU A 63 8.68 -1.21 -8.01
CA LEU A 63 8.63 0.24 -7.94
C LEU A 63 10.03 0.85 -7.77
N LYS A 64 11.04 0.00 -7.55
CA LYS A 64 12.43 0.44 -7.39
C LYS A 64 12.59 1.37 -6.20
N VAL A 65 11.96 1.00 -5.10
CA VAL A 65 12.06 1.73 -3.85
C VAL A 65 12.47 0.77 -2.74
N ASP A 66 12.96 1.32 -1.66
CA ASP A 66 13.23 0.53 -0.47
C ASP A 66 11.90 0.06 0.13
N PRO A 67 11.79 -1.22 0.54
CA PRO A 67 10.54 -1.68 1.14
C PRO A 67 10.06 -0.83 2.31
N ARG A 68 10.97 -0.21 3.04
CA ARG A 68 10.59 0.66 4.15
C ARG A 68 9.80 1.88 3.69
N GLN A 69 9.98 2.28 2.44
CA GLN A 69 9.24 3.42 1.89
C GLN A 69 7.78 3.09 1.65
N LEU A 70 7.43 1.82 1.70
CA LEU A 70 6.04 1.39 1.54
C LEU A 70 5.32 1.25 2.87
N LEU A 71 6.00 1.51 3.98
CA LEU A 71 5.40 1.41 5.31
C LEU A 71 5.29 2.78 5.92
N THR A 72 4.22 2.99 6.71
CA THR A 72 4.08 4.24 7.42
C THR A 72 5.07 4.27 8.58
N GLY A 73 5.58 5.45 8.87
CA GLY A 73 6.42 5.62 10.03
C GLY A 73 5.59 5.84 11.28
N ASN A 74 6.26 5.80 12.40
CA ASN A 74 5.59 5.96 13.69
C ASN A 74 5.03 7.35 13.90
N ASN A 75 5.56 8.32 13.20
CA ASN A 75 5.18 9.72 13.39
C ASN A 75 4.24 10.24 12.33
N GLU A 76 3.70 9.36 11.54
CA GLU A 76 2.80 9.77 10.47
C GLU A 76 1.36 9.71 10.87
#